data_58eb21e260e3430a35c0a9fa8309887c
#
_entry.id   58eb21e260e3430a35c0a9fa8309887c
#
_cell.length_a   1.000
_cell.length_b   1.000
_cell.length_c   1.000
_cell.angle_alpha   90.00
_cell.angle_beta   90.00
_cell.angle_gamma   90.00
#
_symmetry.space_group_name_H-M   'P 1'
#
loop_
_entity.id
_entity.type
_entity.pdbx_description
1 polymer ?
#
loop_
_entity_poly.entity_id
_entity_poly.type
_entity_poly.pdbx_seq_one_letter_code
_entity_poly.pdbx_strand_id
1 'polypeptide(L)'
;RKQPATLLLRALGIAETREEIIDILGESEMVIRTLDRDPATTKEESLIELYRRFRPGEPPTIDSARTLLDGLFFNPQRYDLAKVGRYKINKKLGFDPDNDSSTLTDEDIIATIKYLVTLHAGETKFPGKRDGQDVDLRVDVDDIDHFGNRRIRQVGELIQNQLRTGLSRMERVVRERMTTQDPEAITPQSLINIRPVNATIKEFFGTSQLSQFMDQNNPLAGVTNKR
;
A
#
# COMPACT_ATOMS: atom_id res chain seq x y z
N ARG A 1 -11.86 6.31 6.96
CA ARG A 1 -12.30 6.29 8.39
C ARG A 1 -11.34 5.41 9.18
N LYS A 2 -11.07 5.76 10.44
CA LYS A 2 -10.17 5.01 11.32
C LYS A 2 -10.83 3.68 11.71
N GLN A 3 -10.06 2.60 11.73
CA GLN A 3 -10.46 1.26 12.18
C GLN A 3 -9.55 0.80 13.31
N PRO A 4 -10.02 -0.05 14.22
CA PRO A 4 -9.17 -0.68 15.22
C PRO A 4 -8.11 -1.56 14.57
N ALA A 5 -6.88 -1.52 15.07
CA ALA A 5 -5.81 -2.40 14.58
C ALA A 5 -6.07 -3.86 14.94
N THR A 6 -6.73 -4.10 16.05
CA THR A 6 -7.17 -5.41 16.54
C THR A 6 -8.10 -6.11 15.55
N LEU A 7 -9.01 -5.36 14.92
CA LEU A 7 -9.88 -5.86 13.86
C LEU A 7 -9.09 -6.37 12.65
N LEU A 8 -8.00 -5.68 12.28
CA LEU A 8 -7.13 -6.10 11.20
C LEU A 8 -6.38 -7.39 11.55
N LEU A 9 -5.85 -7.51 12.77
CA LEU A 9 -5.14 -8.71 13.21
C LEU A 9 -6.04 -9.94 13.18
N ARG A 10 -7.31 -9.80 13.63
CA ARG A 10 -8.29 -10.89 13.55
C ARG A 10 -8.65 -11.24 12.11
N ALA A 11 -8.90 -10.26 11.28
CA ALA A 11 -9.26 -10.48 9.87
C ALA A 11 -8.17 -11.20 9.09
N LEU A 12 -6.89 -10.90 9.37
CA LEU A 12 -5.75 -11.60 8.78
C LEU A 12 -5.54 -13.01 9.37
N GLY A 13 -6.13 -13.29 10.56
CA GLY A 13 -5.97 -14.56 11.28
C GLY A 13 -4.63 -14.67 12.00
N ILE A 14 -4.02 -13.54 12.28
CA ILE A 14 -2.77 -13.45 13.06
C ILE A 14 -3.05 -13.72 14.55
N ALA A 15 -4.15 -13.17 15.08
CA ALA A 15 -4.63 -13.40 16.42
C ALA A 15 -6.16 -13.32 16.44
N GLU A 16 -6.83 -14.34 16.97
CA GLU A 16 -8.30 -14.40 16.97
C GLU A 16 -8.87 -14.03 18.33
N THR A 17 -8.22 -14.49 19.40
CA THR A 17 -8.68 -14.25 20.78
C THR A 17 -8.14 -12.95 21.36
N ARG A 18 -8.82 -12.46 22.40
CA ARG A 18 -8.38 -11.27 23.15
C ARG A 18 -7.02 -11.50 23.81
N GLU A 19 -6.82 -12.70 24.34
CA GLU A 19 -5.60 -13.10 25.03
C GLU A 19 -4.41 -13.14 24.07
N GLU A 20 -4.55 -13.75 22.90
CA GLU A 20 -3.52 -13.76 21.85
C GLU A 20 -3.12 -12.36 21.40
N ILE A 21 -4.09 -11.45 21.24
CA ILE A 21 -3.79 -10.06 20.88
C ILE A 21 -2.98 -9.35 21.96
N ILE A 22 -3.32 -9.58 23.23
CA ILE A 22 -2.60 -9.00 24.36
C ILE A 22 -1.20 -9.60 24.46
N ASP A 23 -1.04 -10.91 24.25
CA ASP A 23 0.26 -11.57 24.24
C ASP A 23 1.18 -11.04 23.13
N ILE A 24 0.59 -10.77 21.94
CA ILE A 24 1.34 -10.23 20.81
C ILE A 24 1.68 -8.75 21.02
N LEU A 25 0.73 -7.91 21.40
CA LEU A 25 0.91 -6.44 21.43
C LEU A 25 1.43 -5.92 22.77
N GLY A 26 1.36 -6.71 23.81
CA GLY A 26 1.61 -6.30 25.20
C GLY A 26 0.35 -5.73 25.88
N GLU A 27 0.30 -5.88 27.20
CA GLU A 27 -0.78 -5.33 28.01
C GLU A 27 -0.59 -3.83 28.21
N SER A 28 -1.28 -3.03 27.41
CA SER A 28 -1.33 -1.58 27.53
C SER A 28 -2.77 -1.08 27.59
N GLU A 29 -2.99 0.02 28.32
CA GLU A 29 -4.32 0.64 28.43
C GLU A 29 -4.91 0.95 27.05
N MET A 30 -4.09 1.34 26.09
CA MET A 30 -4.50 1.62 24.72
C MET A 30 -4.99 0.37 24.00
N VAL A 31 -4.30 -0.75 24.15
CA VAL A 31 -4.69 -2.04 23.55
C VAL A 31 -6.01 -2.51 24.13
N ILE A 32 -6.15 -2.45 25.46
CA ILE A 32 -7.39 -2.84 26.17
C ILE A 32 -8.56 -1.98 25.69
N ARG A 33 -8.41 -0.66 25.68
CA ARG A 33 -9.46 0.27 25.19
C ARG A 33 -9.82 0.05 23.71
N THR A 34 -8.87 -0.40 22.89
CA THR A 34 -9.11 -0.71 21.48
C THR A 34 -9.91 -2.01 21.36
N LEU A 35 -9.56 -3.02 22.13
CA LEU A 35 -10.30 -4.29 22.20
C LEU A 35 -11.74 -4.12 22.70
N ASP A 36 -11.96 -3.23 23.67
CA ASP A 36 -13.31 -2.94 24.19
C ASP A 36 -14.21 -2.21 23.17
N ARG A 37 -13.62 -1.56 22.17
CA ARG A 37 -14.32 -0.88 21.08
C ARG A 37 -14.41 -1.69 19.79
N ASP A 38 -13.86 -2.89 19.80
CA ASP A 38 -13.85 -3.75 18.62
C ASP A 38 -15.28 -4.18 18.25
N PRO A 39 -15.73 -3.94 17.02
CA PRO A 39 -17.09 -4.26 16.59
C PRO A 39 -17.29 -5.75 16.30
N ALA A 40 -16.21 -6.54 16.24
CA ALA A 40 -16.24 -7.96 15.88
C ALA A 40 -15.36 -8.78 16.80
N THR A 41 -15.79 -9.99 17.09
CA THR A 41 -15.10 -10.93 17.98
C THR A 41 -14.48 -12.10 17.24
N THR A 42 -15.00 -12.42 16.06
CA THR A 42 -14.54 -13.53 15.23
C THR A 42 -13.80 -13.06 13.98
N LYS A 43 -12.98 -13.93 13.40
CA LYS A 43 -12.27 -13.68 12.14
C LYS A 43 -13.21 -13.33 11.01
N GLU A 44 -14.31 -14.07 10.88
CA GLU A 44 -15.27 -13.90 9.80
C GLU A 44 -16.02 -12.57 9.91
N GLU A 45 -16.47 -12.21 11.11
CA GLU A 45 -17.10 -10.91 11.38
C GLU A 45 -16.14 -9.76 11.09
N SER A 46 -14.87 -9.91 11.46
CA SER A 46 -13.82 -8.92 11.22
C SER A 46 -13.55 -8.71 9.73
N LEU A 47 -13.52 -9.79 8.94
CA LEU A 47 -13.41 -9.74 7.48
C LEU A 47 -14.59 -9.00 6.85
N ILE A 48 -15.81 -9.32 7.27
CA ILE A 48 -17.04 -8.70 6.75
C ILE A 48 -17.08 -7.20 7.09
N GLU A 49 -16.73 -6.84 8.33
CA GLU A 49 -16.72 -5.42 8.75
C GLU A 49 -15.67 -4.61 7.99
N LEU A 50 -14.47 -5.15 7.78
CA LEU A 50 -13.44 -4.50 6.96
C LEU A 50 -13.91 -4.36 5.50
N TYR A 51 -14.50 -5.40 4.92
CA TYR A 51 -15.00 -5.35 3.55
C TYR A 51 -16.05 -4.27 3.35
N ARG A 52 -17.03 -4.17 4.26
CA ARG A 52 -18.06 -3.11 4.24
C ARG A 52 -17.46 -1.70 4.25
N ARG A 53 -16.31 -1.54 4.88
CA ARG A 53 -15.62 -0.25 4.96
C ARG A 53 -14.85 0.11 3.70
N PHE A 54 -14.23 -0.88 3.07
CA PHE A 54 -13.50 -0.68 1.82
C PHE A 54 -14.42 -0.55 0.62
N ARG A 55 -15.53 -1.33 0.60
CA ARG A 55 -16.51 -1.35 -0.49
C ARG A 55 -17.93 -1.17 0.01
N PRO A 56 -18.30 0.07 0.36
CA PRO A 56 -19.66 0.36 0.79
C PRO A 56 -20.64 0.12 -0.38
N GLY A 57 -21.69 -0.65 -0.13
CA GLY A 57 -22.74 -0.93 -1.13
C GLY A 57 -22.63 -2.29 -1.83
N GLU A 58 -21.50 -2.99 -1.71
CA GLU A 58 -21.40 -4.38 -2.20
C GLU A 58 -21.77 -5.37 -1.08
N PRO A 59 -22.48 -6.46 -1.40
CA PRO A 59 -22.79 -7.50 -0.42
C PRO A 59 -21.49 -8.18 0.04
N PRO A 60 -21.21 -8.21 1.34
CA PRO A 60 -19.98 -8.80 1.86
C PRO A 60 -20.06 -10.32 1.84
N THR A 61 -19.12 -10.98 1.19
CA THR A 61 -18.86 -12.41 1.31
C THR A 61 -17.47 -12.64 1.89
N ILE A 62 -17.29 -13.73 2.63
CA ILE A 62 -16.01 -14.05 3.28
C ILE A 62 -14.89 -14.18 2.25
N ASP A 63 -15.17 -14.86 1.13
CA ASP A 63 -14.18 -15.07 0.07
C ASP A 63 -13.78 -13.77 -0.64
N SER A 64 -14.75 -12.89 -0.91
CA SER A 64 -14.47 -11.57 -1.48
C SER A 64 -13.67 -10.70 -0.53
N ALA A 65 -13.96 -10.77 0.77
CA ALA A 65 -13.23 -10.02 1.79
C ALA A 65 -11.79 -10.51 1.93
N ARG A 66 -11.57 -11.82 1.95
CA ARG A 66 -10.24 -12.42 1.98
C ARG A 66 -9.44 -12.04 0.74
N THR A 67 -10.00 -12.23 -0.45
CA THR A 67 -9.35 -11.86 -1.72
C THR A 67 -9.00 -10.38 -1.79
N LEU A 68 -9.84 -9.52 -1.21
CA LEU A 68 -9.56 -8.08 -1.12
C LEU A 68 -8.35 -7.80 -0.23
N LEU A 69 -8.30 -8.37 0.98
CA LEU A 69 -7.19 -8.17 1.91
C LEU A 69 -5.87 -8.75 1.37
N ASP A 70 -5.91 -9.96 0.83
CA ASP A 70 -4.74 -10.58 0.20
C ASP A 70 -4.23 -9.71 -0.96
N GLY A 71 -5.13 -9.17 -1.76
CA GLY A 71 -4.78 -8.26 -2.85
C GLY A 71 -4.22 -6.92 -2.41
N LEU A 72 -4.54 -6.45 -1.18
CA LEU A 72 -4.06 -5.17 -0.66
C LEU A 72 -2.64 -5.24 -0.08
N PHE A 73 -2.27 -6.36 0.53
CA PHE A 73 -1.03 -6.45 1.32
C PHE A 73 -0.05 -7.50 0.81
N PHE A 74 -0.52 -8.64 0.30
CA PHE A 74 0.29 -9.82 0.06
C PHE A 74 0.48 -10.20 -1.42
N ASN A 75 -0.36 -9.65 -2.31
CA ASN A 75 -0.29 -10.00 -3.73
C ASN A 75 0.79 -9.17 -4.45
N PRO A 76 1.88 -9.79 -4.94
CA PRO A 76 2.98 -9.07 -5.60
C PRO A 76 2.59 -8.40 -6.92
N GLN A 77 1.46 -8.78 -7.53
CA GLN A 77 0.95 -8.11 -8.73
C GLN A 77 0.27 -6.77 -8.44
N ARG A 78 -0.16 -6.55 -7.20
CA ARG A 78 -0.92 -5.36 -6.79
C ARG A 78 -0.18 -4.47 -5.81
N TYR A 79 0.70 -5.08 -5.01
CA TYR A 79 1.44 -4.40 -3.95
C TYR A 79 2.93 -4.69 -4.08
N ASP A 80 3.75 -3.66 -4.04
CA ASP A 80 5.20 -3.75 -4.08
C ASP A 80 5.80 -2.64 -3.22
N LEU A 81 6.56 -3.04 -2.20
CA LEU A 81 7.30 -2.14 -1.33
C LEU A 81 8.48 -1.47 -2.03
N ALA A 82 8.95 -2.05 -3.13
CA ALA A 82 10.24 -1.77 -3.74
C ALA A 82 11.42 -1.91 -2.75
N LYS A 83 12.65 -1.94 -3.25
CA LYS A 83 13.85 -2.13 -2.42
C LYS A 83 14.01 -1.06 -1.33
N VAL A 84 13.68 0.20 -1.67
CA VAL A 84 13.81 1.31 -0.70
C VAL A 84 12.78 1.19 0.42
N GLY A 85 11.54 0.79 0.11
CA GLY A 85 10.50 0.58 1.12
C GLY A 85 10.87 -0.54 2.08
N ARG A 86 11.31 -1.69 1.54
CA ARG A 86 11.77 -2.83 2.35
C ARG A 86 12.96 -2.45 3.23
N TYR A 87 13.97 -1.79 2.68
CA TYR A 87 15.11 -1.32 3.46
C TYR A 87 14.70 -0.42 4.64
N LYS A 88 13.76 0.50 4.42
CA LYS A 88 13.27 1.39 5.48
C LYS A 88 12.50 0.66 6.56
N ILE A 89 11.67 -0.31 6.19
CA ILE A 89 10.94 -1.16 7.15
C ILE A 89 11.93 -1.97 7.98
N ASN A 90 12.86 -2.68 7.33
CA ASN A 90 13.86 -3.48 8.02
C ASN A 90 14.68 -2.63 9.01
N LYS A 91 15.14 -1.47 8.57
CA LYS A 91 15.91 -0.55 9.42
C LYS A 91 15.11 -0.01 10.61
N LYS A 92 13.83 0.32 10.41
CA LYS A 92 12.99 0.95 11.45
C LYS A 92 12.44 -0.05 12.44
N LEU A 93 12.03 -1.22 11.97
CA LEU A 93 11.44 -2.26 12.79
C LEU A 93 12.45 -3.29 13.30
N GLY A 94 13.72 -3.17 12.89
CA GLY A 94 14.79 -4.05 13.33
C GLY A 94 14.72 -5.44 12.75
N PHE A 95 14.30 -5.56 11.50
CA PHE A 95 14.38 -6.80 10.76
C PHE A 95 15.76 -7.01 10.15
N ASP A 96 16.02 -8.24 9.74
CA ASP A 96 17.26 -8.61 9.05
C ASP A 96 17.41 -7.76 7.77
N PRO A 97 18.59 -7.13 7.55
CA PRO A 97 18.88 -6.38 6.34
C PRO A 97 18.72 -7.22 5.04
N ASP A 98 18.95 -8.53 5.14
CA ASP A 98 18.88 -9.46 4.01
C ASP A 98 17.44 -9.87 3.63
N ASN A 99 16.45 -9.45 4.43
CA ASN A 99 15.05 -9.66 4.06
C ASN A 99 14.68 -8.82 2.82
N ASP A 100 14.50 -9.46 1.68
CA ASP A 100 14.24 -8.83 0.37
C ASP A 100 12.79 -9.06 -0.12
N SER A 101 11.86 -9.38 0.79
CA SER A 101 10.45 -9.57 0.44
C SER A 101 9.85 -8.30 -0.17
N SER A 102 9.27 -8.40 -1.36
CA SER A 102 8.62 -7.29 -2.06
C SER A 102 7.24 -6.94 -1.52
N THR A 103 6.61 -7.87 -0.80
CA THR A 103 5.30 -7.72 -0.17
C THR A 103 5.42 -7.62 1.34
N LEU A 104 4.36 -7.17 2.01
CA LEU A 104 4.28 -7.23 3.45
C LEU A 104 4.18 -8.68 3.94
N THR A 105 4.67 -8.92 5.14
CA THR A 105 4.51 -10.17 5.88
C THR A 105 3.67 -9.92 7.14
N ASP A 106 3.15 -10.98 7.74
CA ASP A 106 2.41 -10.86 9.00
C ASP A 106 3.30 -10.27 10.11
N GLU A 107 4.59 -10.61 10.10
CA GLU A 107 5.59 -10.06 11.03
C GLU A 107 5.76 -8.54 10.86
N ASP A 108 5.77 -8.03 9.63
CA ASP A 108 5.84 -6.60 9.35
C ASP A 108 4.65 -5.86 9.97
N ILE A 109 3.45 -6.44 9.86
CA ILE A 109 2.22 -5.85 10.39
C ILE A 109 2.25 -5.85 11.91
N ILE A 110 2.61 -6.98 12.54
CA ILE A 110 2.72 -7.11 13.99
C ILE A 110 3.74 -6.10 14.52
N ALA A 111 4.94 -6.08 13.95
CA ALA A 111 6.01 -5.18 14.40
C ALA A 111 5.63 -3.70 14.24
N THR A 112 4.94 -3.35 13.13
CA THR A 112 4.44 -1.99 12.92
C THR A 112 3.44 -1.58 14.00
N ILE A 113 2.49 -2.46 14.34
CA ILE A 113 1.51 -2.17 15.40
C ILE A 113 2.19 -2.06 16.76
N LYS A 114 3.10 -2.98 17.08
CA LYS A 114 3.91 -2.91 18.33
C LYS A 114 4.67 -1.59 18.41
N TYR A 115 5.36 -1.21 17.33
CA TYR A 115 6.10 0.05 17.28
C TYR A 115 5.19 1.27 17.54
N LEU A 116 3.99 1.28 16.96
CA LEU A 116 3.00 2.34 17.20
C LEU A 116 2.50 2.36 18.65
N VAL A 117 2.29 1.21 19.26
CA VAL A 117 1.90 1.09 20.69
C VAL A 117 3.01 1.62 21.58
N THR A 118 4.25 1.20 21.35
CA THR A 118 5.45 1.66 22.07
C THR A 118 5.63 3.18 21.95
N LEU A 119 5.48 3.72 20.73
CA LEU A 119 5.56 5.16 20.47
C LEU A 119 4.47 5.94 21.22
N HIS A 120 3.24 5.41 21.27
CA HIS A 120 2.12 6.04 21.97
C HIS A 120 2.30 5.97 23.49
N ALA A 121 2.90 4.91 24.02
CA ALA A 121 3.25 4.77 25.43
C ALA A 121 4.35 5.75 25.87
N GLY A 122 5.04 6.38 24.93
CA GLY A 122 6.17 7.28 25.20
C GLY A 122 7.47 6.54 25.54
N GLU A 123 7.52 5.25 25.23
CA GLU A 123 8.74 4.47 25.38
C GLU A 123 9.78 4.87 24.31
N THR A 124 11.03 4.84 24.69
CA THR A 124 12.14 5.29 23.81
C THR A 124 12.88 4.13 23.17
N LYS A 125 12.54 2.89 23.55
CA LYS A 125 13.24 1.68 23.10
C LYS A 125 12.25 0.69 22.50
N PHE A 126 12.64 0.07 21.40
CA PHE A 126 11.91 -0.99 20.72
C PHE A 126 12.87 -2.17 20.46
N PRO A 127 12.50 -3.40 20.84
CA PRO A 127 13.34 -4.57 20.59
C PRO A 127 13.42 -4.87 19.09
N GLY A 128 14.61 -4.96 18.56
CA GLY A 128 14.87 -5.31 17.17
C GLY A 128 16.10 -6.17 17.02
N LYS A 129 16.36 -6.67 15.83
CA LYS A 129 17.57 -7.42 15.49
C LYS A 129 18.42 -6.61 14.53
N ARG A 130 19.70 -6.54 14.76
CA ARG A 130 20.67 -5.94 13.86
C ARG A 130 21.89 -6.83 13.75
N ASP A 131 22.19 -7.26 12.52
CA ASP A 131 23.32 -8.17 12.25
C ASP A 131 23.29 -9.46 13.10
N GLY A 132 22.07 -9.99 13.32
CA GLY A 132 21.85 -11.20 14.12
C GLY A 132 21.92 -11.01 15.65
N GLN A 133 22.15 -9.79 16.14
CA GLN A 133 22.17 -9.45 17.55
C GLN A 133 20.90 -8.69 17.96
N ASP A 134 20.39 -8.98 19.14
CA ASP A 134 19.28 -8.23 19.71
C ASP A 134 19.77 -6.84 20.13
N VAL A 135 19.13 -5.80 19.58
CA VAL A 135 19.47 -4.40 19.82
C VAL A 135 18.23 -3.60 20.15
N ASP A 136 18.35 -2.72 21.14
CA ASP A 136 17.31 -1.73 21.44
C ASP A 136 17.33 -0.62 20.38
N LEU A 137 16.32 -0.56 19.54
CA LEU A 137 16.14 0.51 18.57
C LEU A 137 15.51 1.72 19.24
N ARG A 138 15.97 2.90 18.84
CA ARG A 138 15.35 4.14 19.29
C ARG A 138 14.01 4.36 18.62
N VAL A 139 12.99 4.63 19.44
CA VAL A 139 11.64 4.97 18.97
C VAL A 139 11.51 6.47 18.82
N ASP A 140 11.33 6.93 17.60
CA ASP A 140 11.17 8.34 17.27
C ASP A 140 10.01 8.55 16.28
N VAL A 141 9.39 9.72 16.38
CA VAL A 141 8.44 10.20 15.36
C VAL A 141 9.22 10.63 14.13
N ASP A 142 8.80 10.17 12.95
CA ASP A 142 9.45 10.54 11.69
C ASP A 142 9.21 12.01 11.35
N ASP A 143 10.25 12.70 10.92
CA ASP A 143 10.14 13.99 10.28
C ASP A 143 9.58 13.81 8.85
N ILE A 144 8.33 14.23 8.66
CA ILE A 144 7.60 14.09 7.39
C ILE A 144 8.22 14.96 6.29
N ASP A 145 8.82 16.09 6.65
CA ASP A 145 9.37 17.06 5.69
C ASP A 145 10.82 16.76 5.29
N HIS A 146 11.49 15.87 6.00
CA HIS A 146 12.85 15.48 5.67
C HIS A 146 12.91 14.77 4.31
N PHE A 147 13.81 15.18 3.41
CA PHE A 147 13.93 14.59 2.07
C PHE A 147 14.26 13.09 2.07
N GLY A 148 14.83 12.55 3.12
CA GLY A 148 14.98 11.12 3.33
C GLY A 148 13.63 10.37 3.43
N ASN A 149 12.54 11.04 3.83
CA ASN A 149 11.21 10.48 3.98
C ASN A 149 10.25 10.90 2.85
N ARG A 150 10.62 11.89 2.04
CA ARG A 150 9.87 12.35 0.88
C ARG A 150 10.57 11.93 -0.40
N ARG A 151 9.90 11.09 -1.17
CA ARG A 151 10.39 10.66 -2.46
C ARG A 151 9.93 11.62 -3.57
N ILE A 152 10.86 12.10 -4.38
CA ILE A 152 10.56 12.88 -5.58
C ILE A 152 10.33 11.90 -6.73
N ARG A 153 9.18 12.00 -7.39
CA ARG A 153 8.88 11.22 -8.58
C ARG A 153 9.47 11.89 -9.81
N GLN A 154 10.31 11.15 -10.52
CA GLN A 154 10.91 11.61 -11.76
C GLN A 154 9.92 11.53 -12.92
N VAL A 155 10.22 12.25 -14.03
CA VAL A 155 9.38 12.29 -15.23
C VAL A 155 9.13 10.89 -15.79
N GLY A 156 10.15 10.03 -15.81
CA GLY A 156 10.03 8.65 -16.29
C GLY A 156 8.98 7.85 -15.55
N GLU A 157 8.92 7.97 -14.23
CA GLU A 157 7.92 7.30 -13.39
C GLU A 157 6.50 7.84 -13.65
N LEU A 158 6.35 9.16 -13.82
CA LEU A 158 5.07 9.78 -14.16
C LEU A 158 4.53 9.28 -15.51
N ILE A 159 5.40 9.21 -16.52
CA ILE A 159 5.03 8.67 -17.83
C ILE A 159 4.71 7.18 -17.76
N GLN A 160 5.49 6.40 -17.02
CA GLN A 160 5.22 4.98 -16.81
C GLN A 160 3.83 4.74 -16.21
N ASN A 161 3.44 5.53 -15.22
CA ASN A 161 2.10 5.43 -14.61
C ASN A 161 0.99 5.74 -15.62
N GLN A 162 1.19 6.72 -16.50
CA GLN A 162 0.23 7.04 -17.56
C GLN A 162 0.15 5.93 -18.62
N LEU A 163 1.29 5.37 -19.02
CA LEU A 163 1.33 4.22 -19.92
C LEU A 163 0.61 3.02 -19.32
N ARG A 164 0.87 2.71 -18.05
CA ARG A 164 0.19 1.61 -17.33
C ARG A 164 -1.33 1.81 -17.35
N THR A 165 -1.81 3.02 -17.08
CA THR A 165 -3.24 3.35 -17.14
C THR A 165 -3.80 3.17 -18.55
N GLY A 166 -3.09 3.62 -19.57
CA GLY A 166 -3.49 3.47 -20.98
C GLY A 166 -3.54 2.00 -21.40
N LEU A 167 -2.55 1.21 -21.01
CA LEU A 167 -2.50 -0.23 -21.30
C LEU A 167 -3.61 -1.00 -20.58
N SER A 168 -3.92 -0.66 -19.33
CA SER A 168 -5.03 -1.29 -18.59
C SER A 168 -6.39 -0.97 -19.22
N ARG A 169 -6.58 0.26 -19.72
CA ARG A 169 -7.79 0.61 -20.49
C ARG A 169 -7.87 -0.19 -21.79
N MET A 170 -6.75 -0.34 -22.49
CA MET A 170 -6.68 -1.14 -23.72
C MET A 170 -6.96 -2.62 -23.43
N GLU A 171 -6.35 -3.21 -22.40
CA GLU A 171 -6.58 -4.58 -21.97
C GLU A 171 -8.06 -4.85 -21.72
N ARG A 172 -8.75 -3.95 -21.01
CA ARG A 172 -10.18 -4.09 -20.74
C ARG A 172 -10.99 -4.14 -22.01
N VAL A 173 -10.71 -3.27 -22.97
CA VAL A 173 -11.41 -3.24 -24.26
C VAL A 173 -11.12 -4.50 -25.09
N VAL A 174 -9.87 -4.98 -25.08
CA VAL A 174 -9.50 -6.23 -25.76
C VAL A 174 -10.27 -7.41 -25.15
N ARG A 175 -10.31 -7.50 -23.81
CA ARG A 175 -11.02 -8.57 -23.12
C ARG A 175 -12.53 -8.55 -23.43
N GLU A 176 -13.13 -7.37 -23.45
CA GLU A 176 -14.55 -7.19 -23.83
C GLU A 176 -14.79 -7.62 -25.29
N ARG A 177 -13.93 -7.26 -26.21
CA ARG A 177 -14.05 -7.68 -27.63
C ARG A 177 -13.87 -9.18 -27.82
N MET A 178 -12.94 -9.80 -27.07
CA MET A 178 -12.76 -11.25 -27.10
C MET A 178 -13.99 -12.04 -26.65
N THR A 179 -14.82 -11.46 -25.79
CA THR A 179 -16.04 -12.10 -25.32
C THR A 179 -17.24 -11.86 -26.25
N THR A 180 -17.20 -10.80 -27.05
CA THR A 180 -18.35 -10.38 -27.88
C THR A 180 -18.19 -10.73 -29.37
N GLN A 181 -16.97 -10.96 -29.86
CA GLN A 181 -16.69 -11.27 -31.27
C GLN A 181 -16.62 -12.77 -31.53
N ASP A 182 -16.89 -13.14 -32.78
CA ASP A 182 -16.85 -14.53 -33.24
C ASP A 182 -15.40 -15.03 -33.23
N PRO A 183 -15.11 -16.18 -32.58
CA PRO A 183 -13.75 -16.71 -32.45
C PRO A 183 -12.99 -16.92 -33.76
N GLU A 184 -13.71 -17.21 -34.86
CA GLU A 184 -13.09 -17.45 -36.17
C GLU A 184 -12.64 -16.16 -36.88
N ALA A 185 -13.20 -15.01 -36.52
CA ALA A 185 -12.91 -13.72 -37.12
C ALA A 185 -11.88 -12.88 -36.33
N ILE A 186 -11.42 -13.38 -35.17
CA ILE A 186 -10.52 -12.65 -34.29
C ILE A 186 -9.09 -12.61 -34.87
N THR A 187 -8.60 -11.39 -35.09
CA THR A 187 -7.19 -11.14 -35.41
C THR A 187 -6.59 -10.15 -34.38
N PRO A 188 -5.29 -10.20 -34.09
CA PRO A 188 -4.65 -9.24 -33.20
C PRO A 188 -4.90 -7.78 -33.59
N GLN A 189 -4.97 -7.51 -34.88
CA GLN A 189 -5.20 -6.16 -35.42
C GLN A 189 -6.65 -5.67 -35.17
N SER A 190 -7.64 -6.56 -35.17
CA SER A 190 -9.04 -6.20 -34.87
C SER A 190 -9.27 -5.96 -33.37
N LEU A 191 -8.50 -6.62 -32.52
CA LEU A 191 -8.63 -6.53 -31.07
C LEU A 191 -7.91 -5.30 -30.50
N ILE A 192 -6.69 -5.03 -30.99
CA ILE A 192 -5.82 -4.00 -30.39
C ILE A 192 -6.20 -2.62 -30.92
N ASN A 193 -6.51 -1.72 -30.00
CA ASN A 193 -6.76 -0.32 -30.29
C ASN A 193 -5.79 0.55 -29.48
N ILE A 194 -4.89 1.27 -30.16
CA ILE A 194 -3.87 2.11 -29.54
C ILE A 194 -4.42 3.47 -29.04
N ARG A 195 -5.64 3.84 -29.41
CA ARG A 195 -6.24 5.13 -29.06
C ARG A 195 -6.27 5.42 -27.54
N PRO A 196 -6.61 4.48 -26.65
CA PRO A 196 -6.60 4.72 -25.20
C PRO A 196 -5.21 5.09 -24.66
N VAL A 197 -4.15 4.48 -25.19
CA VAL A 197 -2.77 4.77 -24.81
C VAL A 197 -2.36 6.17 -25.26
N ASN A 198 -2.62 6.50 -26.52
CA ASN A 198 -2.35 7.83 -27.06
C ASN A 198 -3.14 8.93 -26.34
N ALA A 199 -4.40 8.64 -25.97
CA ALA A 199 -5.24 9.58 -25.23
C ALA A 199 -4.67 9.89 -23.83
N THR A 200 -4.22 8.88 -23.09
CA THR A 200 -3.63 9.08 -21.76
C THR A 200 -2.34 9.87 -21.80
N ILE A 201 -1.49 9.63 -22.79
CA ILE A 201 -0.24 10.41 -22.97
C ILE A 201 -0.56 11.86 -23.32
N LYS A 202 -1.48 12.09 -24.25
CA LYS A 202 -1.91 13.46 -24.61
C LYS A 202 -2.55 14.20 -23.45
N GLU A 203 -3.37 13.49 -22.64
CA GLU A 203 -3.98 14.02 -21.43
C GLU A 203 -2.91 14.44 -20.41
N PHE A 204 -1.87 13.63 -20.21
CA PHE A 204 -0.78 13.96 -19.29
C PHE A 204 -0.05 15.24 -19.72
N PHE A 205 0.37 15.35 -20.97
CA PHE A 205 1.11 16.53 -21.44
C PHE A 205 0.24 17.77 -21.62
N GLY A 206 -1.05 17.63 -21.86
CA GLY A 206 -1.97 18.74 -22.10
C GLY A 206 -2.67 19.29 -20.86
N THR A 207 -2.99 18.45 -19.88
CA THR A 207 -3.86 18.84 -18.74
C THR A 207 -3.29 18.54 -17.36
N SER A 208 -2.15 17.88 -17.27
CA SER A 208 -1.53 17.56 -15.98
C SER A 208 -0.97 18.82 -15.32
N GLN A 209 -1.18 18.95 -14.00
CA GLN A 209 -0.56 20.01 -13.19
C GLN A 209 0.97 19.94 -13.17
N LEU A 210 1.54 18.76 -13.42
CA LEU A 210 2.98 18.53 -13.41
C LEU A 210 3.65 18.80 -14.75
N SER A 211 2.87 18.89 -15.85
CA SER A 211 3.35 19.26 -17.18
C SER A 211 2.91 20.67 -17.48
N GLN A 212 3.84 21.61 -17.46
CA GLN A 212 3.59 23.03 -17.68
C GLN A 212 4.39 23.54 -18.88
N PHE A 213 3.95 24.69 -19.45
CA PHE A 213 4.70 25.37 -20.47
C PHE A 213 6.05 25.83 -19.93
N MET A 214 7.07 25.68 -20.77
CA MET A 214 8.42 26.15 -20.45
C MET A 214 8.48 27.68 -20.64
N ASP A 215 8.88 28.40 -19.60
CA ASP A 215 9.16 29.81 -19.68
C ASP A 215 10.46 30.04 -20.46
N GLN A 216 10.37 30.71 -21.60
CA GLN A 216 11.50 30.98 -22.49
C GLN A 216 11.96 32.44 -22.52
N ASN A 217 11.30 33.31 -21.72
CA ASN A 217 11.58 34.74 -21.71
C ASN A 217 12.95 35.09 -21.10
N ASN A 218 13.34 34.35 -20.04
CA ASN A 218 14.54 34.60 -19.28
C ASN A 218 15.06 33.28 -18.69
N PRO A 219 16.38 32.99 -18.80
CA PRO A 219 16.98 31.81 -18.17
C PRO A 219 16.73 31.72 -16.65
N LEU A 220 16.63 32.88 -15.96
CA LEU A 220 16.37 32.94 -14.53
C LEU A 220 14.98 32.38 -14.17
N ALA A 221 13.94 32.63 -14.99
CA ALA A 221 12.61 32.05 -14.79
C ALA A 221 12.65 30.53 -14.83
N GLY A 222 13.40 29.94 -15.77
CA GLY A 222 13.60 28.50 -15.85
C GLY A 222 14.30 27.91 -14.62
N VAL A 223 15.29 28.59 -14.06
CA VAL A 223 15.99 28.17 -12.83
C VAL A 223 15.05 28.23 -11.63
N THR A 224 14.24 29.29 -11.51
CA THR A 224 13.28 29.45 -10.42
C THR A 224 12.23 28.33 -10.43
N ASN A 225 11.71 27.96 -11.60
CA ASN A 225 10.73 26.87 -11.74
C ASN A 225 11.31 25.49 -11.46
N LYS A 226 12.63 25.30 -11.67
CA LYS A 226 13.31 24.02 -11.38
C LYS A 226 13.71 23.87 -9.91
N ARG A 227 13.84 24.97 -9.18
CA ARG A 227 14.24 25.00 -7.76
C ARG A 227 13.05 24.79 -6.85
#